data_0725431520e4b6c3fbf85d426200636c
#
_entry.id   0725431520e4b6c3fbf85d426200636c
#
_cell.length_a   1.000
_cell.length_b   1.000
_cell.length_c   1.000
_cell.angle_alpha   90.00
_cell.angle_beta   90.00
_cell.angle_gamma   90.00
#
_symmetry.space_group_name_H-M   'P 1'
#
loop_
_entity.id
_entity.type
_entity.pdbx_description
1 polymer ?
#
loop_
_entity_poly.entity_id
_entity_poly.type
_entity_poly.pdbx_seq_one_letter_code
_entity_poly.pdbx_strand_id
1 'polypeptide(L)'
;MSALTTAELPVIDFALLSGNQQQQQQVLEKLSQAARDVGFFYLINHGIDRELLDEVQHVARKFFALPQADKSAVAMANSPHFRGYNLAGVEITRSQPDYREQFDIGAEREALPVTADSPTWQRMQGPNQWPEALPELQTVVTRWQQQMTAVALELLRAFAGALNLPLNAFDNLYGDYPNEHIKLIRYPGRTEGESRQGVGAHKDSGFLTMLLQDDQPGLQVEVTPDNWIDASPLPGAFVVNIGELLELATNGYLRATVHRVVSPPQSSERLSIAFFLGAQLDAVVPIYQLPPQLAELAQGPSSDPLNPLLREVGWNYLKGRLRSHPEVAQRFYPEHNTH
;
A
#
# COMPACT_ATOMS: atom_id res chain seq x y z
N MET A 1 -4.01 9.40 30.35
CA MET A 1 -3.70 9.51 28.91
C MET A 1 -2.29 10.06 28.80
N SER A 2 -1.30 9.19 28.60
CA SER A 2 0.08 9.64 28.36
C SER A 2 0.18 10.05 26.90
N ALA A 3 0.42 11.31 26.62
CA ALA A 3 0.68 11.79 25.27
C ALA A 3 1.94 11.09 24.76
N LEU A 4 1.80 10.26 23.73
CA LEU A 4 2.94 9.68 23.03
C LEU A 4 3.73 10.80 22.34
N THR A 5 4.78 11.26 22.98
CA THR A 5 5.85 12.01 22.33
C THR A 5 6.78 11.01 21.64
N THR A 6 6.26 10.25 20.67
CA THR A 6 7.12 9.38 19.86
C THR A 6 7.74 10.20 18.75
N ALA A 7 8.99 10.57 18.90
CA ALA A 7 9.79 11.18 17.83
C ALA A 7 10.12 10.17 16.69
N GLU A 8 9.86 8.87 16.89
CA GLU A 8 10.24 7.79 15.98
C GLU A 8 9.14 6.73 15.90
N LEU A 9 9.05 6.07 14.73
CA LEU A 9 8.15 4.94 14.52
C LEU A 9 8.60 3.70 15.33
N PRO A 10 7.66 2.91 15.87
CA PRO A 10 7.98 1.64 16.52
C PRO A 10 8.69 0.67 15.58
N VAL A 11 9.59 -0.17 16.13
CA VAL A 11 10.29 -1.22 15.38
C VAL A 11 9.76 -2.58 15.83
N ILE A 12 9.29 -3.40 14.88
CA ILE A 12 8.81 -4.77 15.09
C ILE A 12 9.83 -5.75 14.51
N ASP A 13 10.36 -6.62 15.34
CA ASP A 13 11.24 -7.71 14.91
C ASP A 13 10.41 -8.94 14.53
N PHE A 14 10.27 -9.18 13.22
CA PHE A 14 9.42 -10.25 12.71
C PHE A 14 9.92 -11.65 13.05
N ALA A 15 11.23 -11.85 13.20
CA ALA A 15 11.81 -13.14 13.56
C ALA A 15 11.35 -13.62 14.94
N LEU A 16 10.92 -12.72 15.83
CA LEU A 16 10.43 -13.09 17.16
C LEU A 16 9.09 -13.83 17.11
N LEU A 17 8.34 -13.79 16.00
CA LEU A 17 7.14 -14.60 15.80
C LEU A 17 7.45 -16.11 15.79
N SER A 18 8.65 -16.50 15.36
CA SER A 18 9.15 -17.88 15.38
C SER A 18 9.95 -18.21 16.65
N GLY A 19 10.03 -17.30 17.61
CA GLY A 19 10.76 -17.47 18.85
C GLY A 19 10.03 -18.33 19.90
N ASN A 20 10.51 -18.30 21.14
CA ASN A 20 9.81 -18.94 22.25
C ASN A 20 8.51 -18.20 22.61
N GLN A 21 7.65 -18.81 23.43
CA GLN A 21 6.33 -18.27 23.80
C GLN A 21 6.40 -16.84 24.37
N GLN A 22 7.40 -16.52 25.16
CA GLN A 22 7.58 -15.19 25.74
C GLN A 22 7.92 -14.16 24.64
N GLN A 23 8.79 -14.51 23.70
CA GLN A 23 9.15 -13.65 22.56
C GLN A 23 7.95 -13.42 21.64
N GLN A 24 7.20 -14.47 21.32
CA GLN A 24 5.97 -14.37 20.54
C GLN A 24 4.97 -13.43 21.21
N GLN A 25 4.70 -13.58 22.49
CA GLN A 25 3.78 -12.71 23.21
C GLN A 25 4.24 -11.25 23.20
N GLN A 26 5.53 -10.99 23.47
CA GLN A 26 6.08 -9.64 23.45
C GLN A 26 5.95 -8.95 22.09
N VAL A 27 6.23 -9.67 20.98
CA VAL A 27 6.11 -9.08 19.65
C VAL A 27 4.64 -8.84 19.27
N LEU A 28 3.71 -9.72 19.63
CA LEU A 28 2.27 -9.53 19.38
C LEU A 28 1.71 -8.33 20.16
N GLU A 29 2.10 -8.15 21.43
CA GLU A 29 1.73 -6.98 22.23
C GLU A 29 2.27 -5.69 21.62
N LYS A 30 3.54 -5.67 21.22
CA LYS A 30 4.17 -4.52 20.58
C LYS A 30 3.55 -4.19 19.23
N LEU A 31 3.22 -5.22 18.43
CA LEU A 31 2.54 -5.09 17.15
C LEU A 31 1.15 -4.46 17.32
N SER A 32 0.36 -4.98 18.28
CA SER A 32 -0.97 -4.44 18.61
C SER A 32 -0.91 -2.97 19.03
N GLN A 33 0.04 -2.62 19.91
CA GLN A 33 0.24 -1.23 20.35
C GLN A 33 0.65 -0.30 19.22
N ALA A 34 1.65 -0.69 18.42
CA ALA A 34 2.16 0.10 17.30
C ALA A 34 1.04 0.40 16.27
N ALA A 35 0.27 -0.63 15.92
CA ALA A 35 -0.80 -0.49 14.93
C ALA A 35 -2.03 0.25 15.46
N ARG A 36 -2.31 0.19 16.77
CA ARG A 36 -3.39 0.96 17.42
C ARG A 36 -3.00 2.42 17.62
N ASP A 37 -1.81 2.67 18.17
CA ASP A 37 -1.45 4.00 18.65
C ASP A 37 -0.90 4.90 17.53
N VAL A 38 -0.18 4.31 16.57
CA VAL A 38 0.47 5.01 15.46
C VAL A 38 -0.09 4.59 14.09
N GLY A 39 -0.43 3.31 13.91
CA GLY A 39 -0.84 2.74 12.62
C GLY A 39 0.32 2.52 11.64
N PHE A 40 1.56 2.85 12.06
CA PHE A 40 2.81 2.73 11.30
C PHE A 40 3.91 2.13 12.17
N PHE A 41 4.78 1.32 11.57
CA PHE A 41 5.94 0.75 12.23
C PHE A 41 7.00 0.30 11.21
N TYR A 42 8.23 0.12 11.66
CA TYR A 42 9.26 -0.58 10.91
C TYR A 42 9.16 -2.08 11.15
N LEU A 43 9.29 -2.88 10.09
CA LEU A 43 9.38 -4.33 10.15
C LEU A 43 10.80 -4.75 9.78
N ILE A 44 11.52 -5.37 10.72
CA ILE A 44 12.87 -5.88 10.52
C ILE A 44 12.89 -7.41 10.62
N ASN A 45 13.96 -8.05 10.14
CA ASN A 45 14.16 -9.50 10.18
C ASN A 45 12.99 -10.29 9.55
N HIS A 46 12.42 -9.75 8.50
CA HIS A 46 11.24 -10.26 7.78
C HIS A 46 11.52 -11.48 6.88
N GLY A 47 12.77 -11.94 6.80
CA GLY A 47 13.15 -13.15 6.08
C GLY A 47 13.36 -13.00 4.58
N ILE A 48 13.10 -11.82 3.99
CA ILE A 48 13.43 -11.56 2.58
C ILE A 48 14.91 -11.23 2.45
N ASP A 49 15.60 -11.91 1.54
CA ASP A 49 17.03 -11.74 1.35
C ASP A 49 17.39 -10.31 0.91
N ARG A 50 18.46 -9.78 1.49
CA ARG A 50 18.98 -8.46 1.14
C ARG A 50 19.30 -8.33 -0.36
N GLU A 51 19.81 -9.39 -0.97
CA GLU A 51 20.10 -9.42 -2.39
C GLU A 51 18.84 -9.16 -3.23
N LEU A 52 17.70 -9.75 -2.87
CA LEU A 52 16.43 -9.52 -3.57
C LEU A 52 15.91 -8.08 -3.38
N LEU A 53 16.11 -7.50 -2.18
CA LEU A 53 15.76 -6.10 -1.93
C LEU A 53 16.60 -5.15 -2.79
N ASP A 54 17.89 -5.40 -2.88
CA ASP A 54 18.81 -4.60 -3.70
C ASP A 54 18.51 -4.79 -5.20
N GLU A 55 18.17 -6.01 -5.64
CA GLU A 55 17.84 -6.34 -7.03
C GLU A 55 16.53 -5.66 -7.50
N VAL A 56 15.48 -5.69 -6.68
CA VAL A 56 14.20 -5.04 -7.05
C VAL A 56 14.36 -3.52 -7.11
N GLN A 57 15.13 -2.91 -6.23
CA GLN A 57 15.46 -1.49 -6.31
C GLN A 57 16.29 -1.17 -7.56
N HIS A 58 17.26 -2.02 -7.89
CA HIS A 58 18.10 -1.84 -9.06
C HIS A 58 17.29 -1.89 -10.36
N VAL A 59 16.43 -2.91 -10.52
CA VAL A 59 15.62 -3.04 -11.73
C VAL A 59 14.57 -1.91 -11.84
N ALA A 60 14.05 -1.42 -10.71
CA ALA A 60 13.17 -0.25 -10.70
C ALA A 60 13.88 1.03 -11.16
N ARG A 61 15.15 1.25 -10.75
CA ARG A 61 15.96 2.37 -11.25
C ARG A 61 16.23 2.25 -12.75
N LYS A 62 16.53 1.04 -13.24
CA LYS A 62 16.68 0.79 -14.69
C LYS A 62 15.41 1.14 -15.45
N PHE A 63 14.22 0.75 -14.93
CA PHE A 63 12.96 1.08 -15.57
C PHE A 63 12.77 2.60 -15.71
N PHE A 64 12.97 3.37 -14.64
CA PHE A 64 12.82 4.83 -14.70
C PHE A 64 13.88 5.52 -15.55
N ALA A 65 15.04 4.89 -15.77
CA ALA A 65 16.11 5.36 -16.66
C ALA A 65 15.85 5.05 -18.15
N LEU A 66 14.85 4.23 -18.49
CA LEU A 66 14.49 3.96 -19.88
C LEU A 66 14.11 5.24 -20.63
N PRO A 67 14.31 5.27 -21.96
CA PRO A 67 13.78 6.34 -22.80
C PRO A 67 12.28 6.55 -22.56
N GLN A 68 11.83 7.79 -22.66
CA GLN A 68 10.41 8.10 -22.42
C GLN A 68 9.46 7.33 -23.33
N ALA A 69 9.88 7.05 -24.57
CA ALA A 69 9.10 6.26 -25.53
C ALA A 69 8.82 4.84 -25.01
N ASP A 70 9.81 4.17 -24.41
CA ASP A 70 9.68 2.81 -23.91
C ASP A 70 8.78 2.77 -22.64
N LYS A 71 8.89 3.77 -21.76
CA LYS A 71 8.00 3.92 -20.62
C LYS A 71 6.56 4.21 -21.07
N SER A 72 6.38 5.05 -22.06
CA SER A 72 5.06 5.41 -22.61
C SER A 72 4.39 4.27 -23.35
N ALA A 73 5.16 3.32 -23.91
CA ALA A 73 4.60 2.13 -24.57
C ALA A 73 3.76 1.27 -23.59
N VAL A 74 4.12 1.29 -22.30
CA VAL A 74 3.40 0.61 -21.20
C VAL A 74 2.60 1.58 -20.32
N ALA A 75 2.11 2.68 -20.89
CA ALA A 75 1.34 3.67 -20.15
C ALA A 75 0.06 3.06 -19.54
N MET A 76 -0.26 3.44 -18.31
CA MET A 76 -1.47 2.99 -17.60
C MET A 76 -2.74 3.33 -18.37
N ALA A 77 -2.77 4.44 -19.10
CA ALA A 77 -3.88 4.84 -19.97
C ALA A 77 -4.23 3.80 -21.06
N ASN A 78 -3.39 2.81 -21.30
CA ASN A 78 -3.64 1.70 -22.24
C ASN A 78 -4.31 0.48 -21.58
N SER A 79 -4.42 0.45 -20.26
CA SER A 79 -4.91 -0.71 -19.51
C SER A 79 -6.22 -0.41 -18.77
N PRO A 80 -7.30 -1.17 -19.04
CA PRO A 80 -8.53 -1.08 -18.25
C PRO A 80 -8.35 -1.57 -16.81
N HIS A 81 -7.22 -2.22 -16.51
CA HIS A 81 -6.91 -2.85 -15.23
C HIS A 81 -6.10 -1.95 -14.31
N PHE A 82 -5.86 -0.67 -14.70
CA PHE A 82 -5.00 0.27 -13.95
C PHE A 82 -3.58 -0.28 -13.74
N ARG A 83 -2.98 -0.83 -14.81
CA ARG A 83 -1.60 -1.33 -14.83
C ARG A 83 -0.76 -0.49 -15.77
N GLY A 84 0.48 -0.21 -15.37
CA GLY A 84 1.44 0.46 -16.23
C GLY A 84 1.96 1.78 -15.68
N TYR A 85 2.61 2.52 -16.56
CA TYR A 85 3.37 3.72 -16.24
C TYR A 85 2.52 4.99 -16.24
N ASN A 86 2.77 5.85 -15.26
CA ASN A 86 2.26 7.22 -15.18
C ASN A 86 3.42 8.22 -15.06
N LEU A 87 3.33 9.29 -15.82
CA LEU A 87 4.20 10.46 -15.71
C LEU A 87 3.96 11.21 -14.39
N ALA A 88 4.95 11.99 -13.97
CA ALA A 88 4.80 12.91 -12.86
C ALA A 88 3.66 13.90 -13.11
N GLY A 89 2.80 14.10 -12.13
CA GLY A 89 1.67 15.01 -12.19
C GLY A 89 0.39 14.43 -12.82
N VAL A 90 0.38 13.17 -13.26
CA VAL A 90 -0.81 12.51 -13.83
C VAL A 90 -1.72 11.96 -12.72
N GLU A 91 -1.17 11.32 -11.70
CA GLU A 91 -1.98 10.87 -10.56
C GLU A 91 -2.36 12.04 -9.66
N ILE A 92 -3.60 12.01 -9.17
CA ILE A 92 -4.20 13.11 -8.40
C ILE A 92 -4.52 12.61 -6.99
N THR A 93 -3.99 13.31 -5.98
CA THR A 93 -4.34 13.12 -4.58
C THR A 93 -4.97 14.40 -4.03
N ARG A 94 -6.20 14.31 -3.50
CA ARG A 94 -6.96 15.45 -2.97
C ARG A 94 -7.01 16.65 -3.94
N SER A 95 -7.32 16.35 -5.21
CA SER A 95 -7.45 17.33 -6.29
C SER A 95 -6.16 18.09 -6.65
N GLN A 96 -5.00 17.60 -6.22
CA GLN A 96 -3.70 18.15 -6.61
C GLN A 96 -2.82 17.07 -7.25
N PRO A 97 -2.07 17.40 -8.31
CA PRO A 97 -1.13 16.48 -8.93
C PRO A 97 0.00 16.06 -7.99
N ASP A 98 0.32 14.77 -7.99
CA ASP A 98 1.47 14.21 -7.28
C ASP A 98 2.72 14.33 -8.15
N TYR A 99 3.80 14.88 -7.59
CA TYR A 99 5.07 15.06 -8.31
C TYR A 99 5.93 13.79 -8.21
N ARG A 100 5.44 12.72 -8.86
CA ARG A 100 6.11 11.42 -8.95
C ARG A 100 5.78 10.75 -10.27
N GLU A 101 6.71 9.98 -10.81
CA GLU A 101 6.41 8.97 -11.82
C GLU A 101 6.31 7.61 -11.16
N GLN A 102 5.47 6.74 -11.70
CA GLN A 102 5.23 5.44 -11.10
C GLN A 102 4.92 4.37 -12.15
N PHE A 103 5.13 3.12 -11.76
CA PHE A 103 4.75 1.96 -12.53
C PHE A 103 3.93 1.02 -11.65
N ASP A 104 2.67 0.83 -12.03
CA ASP A 104 1.68 0.06 -11.27
C ASP A 104 1.59 -1.36 -11.81
N ILE A 105 1.73 -2.35 -10.92
CA ILE A 105 1.74 -3.78 -11.20
C ILE A 105 0.75 -4.45 -10.25
N GLY A 106 0.01 -5.44 -10.73
CA GLY A 106 -0.84 -6.32 -9.90
C GLY A 106 -0.35 -7.75 -9.96
N ALA A 107 -1.11 -8.66 -9.33
CA ALA A 107 -0.92 -10.08 -9.58
C ALA A 107 -1.12 -10.37 -11.07
N GLU A 108 -0.22 -11.18 -11.67
CA GLU A 108 -0.36 -11.57 -13.07
C GLU A 108 -1.53 -12.53 -13.24
N ARG A 109 -2.57 -12.06 -13.91
CA ARG A 109 -3.84 -12.81 -14.09
C ARG A 109 -4.46 -12.48 -15.44
N GLU A 110 -5.22 -13.42 -15.96
CA GLU A 110 -6.07 -13.15 -17.11
C GLU A 110 -7.21 -12.20 -16.74
N ALA A 111 -7.65 -11.42 -17.72
CA ALA A 111 -8.83 -10.58 -17.56
C ALA A 111 -10.07 -11.45 -17.37
N LEU A 112 -10.92 -11.10 -16.43
CA LEU A 112 -12.20 -11.79 -16.27
C LEU A 112 -13.13 -11.46 -17.44
N PRO A 113 -13.93 -12.44 -17.91
CA PRO A 113 -14.97 -12.18 -18.89
C PRO A 113 -15.98 -11.17 -18.34
N VAL A 114 -16.20 -10.08 -19.08
CA VAL A 114 -17.18 -9.04 -18.70
C VAL A 114 -18.48 -9.27 -19.50
N THR A 115 -19.59 -9.44 -18.79
CA THR A 115 -20.94 -9.51 -19.32
C THR A 115 -21.75 -8.28 -18.88
N ALA A 116 -22.98 -8.15 -19.36
CA ALA A 116 -23.86 -7.06 -18.92
C ALA A 116 -24.17 -7.09 -17.40
N ASP A 117 -24.12 -8.28 -16.78
CA ASP A 117 -24.38 -8.47 -15.35
C ASP A 117 -23.12 -8.42 -14.48
N SER A 118 -21.93 -8.32 -15.11
CA SER A 118 -20.67 -8.28 -14.38
C SER A 118 -20.52 -6.97 -13.63
N PRO A 119 -20.17 -7.00 -12.32
CA PRO A 119 -19.90 -5.75 -11.60
C PRO A 119 -18.65 -5.07 -12.19
N THR A 120 -18.72 -3.75 -12.36
CA THR A 120 -17.69 -2.96 -13.05
C THR A 120 -16.28 -3.15 -12.46
N TRP A 121 -16.17 -3.38 -11.15
CA TRP A 121 -14.87 -3.61 -10.51
C TRP A 121 -14.13 -4.85 -11.03
N GLN A 122 -14.81 -5.82 -11.65
CA GLN A 122 -14.14 -6.99 -12.25
C GLN A 122 -13.14 -6.61 -13.34
N ARG A 123 -13.33 -5.47 -14.02
CA ARG A 123 -12.38 -4.95 -15.02
C ARG A 123 -11.01 -4.60 -14.42
N MET A 124 -10.90 -4.45 -13.11
CA MET A 124 -9.60 -4.22 -12.47
C MET A 124 -8.69 -5.45 -12.47
N GLN A 125 -9.25 -6.67 -12.64
CA GLN A 125 -8.44 -7.88 -12.82
C GLN A 125 -8.03 -8.04 -14.28
N GLY A 126 -6.75 -8.22 -14.51
CA GLY A 126 -6.19 -8.49 -15.82
C GLY A 126 -4.66 -8.46 -15.83
N PRO A 127 -4.05 -8.68 -17.00
CA PRO A 127 -2.61 -8.79 -17.15
C PRO A 127 -1.91 -7.46 -16.86
N ASN A 128 -0.65 -7.56 -16.49
CA ASN A 128 0.24 -6.41 -16.41
C ASN A 128 0.72 -6.00 -17.81
N GLN A 129 1.29 -4.80 -17.89
CA GLN A 129 2.03 -4.33 -19.06
C GLN A 129 3.52 -4.39 -18.73
N TRP A 130 4.28 -5.21 -19.48
CA TRP A 130 5.72 -5.33 -19.24
C TRP A 130 6.51 -4.63 -20.36
N PRO A 131 7.53 -3.81 -20.03
CA PRO A 131 8.33 -3.11 -21.04
C PRO A 131 9.24 -4.09 -21.79
N GLU A 132 9.14 -4.13 -23.12
CA GLU A 132 9.99 -5.00 -23.94
C GLU A 132 11.49 -4.64 -23.80
N ALA A 133 11.79 -3.37 -23.53
CA ALA A 133 13.16 -2.88 -23.34
C ALA A 133 13.82 -3.34 -22.03
N LEU A 134 13.06 -3.94 -21.09
CA LEU A 134 13.55 -4.39 -19.79
C LEU A 134 12.85 -5.67 -19.33
N PRO A 135 13.06 -6.81 -20.02
CA PRO A 135 12.34 -8.06 -19.74
C PRO A 135 12.63 -8.64 -18.34
N GLU A 136 13.80 -8.39 -17.76
CA GLU A 136 14.16 -8.81 -16.41
C GLU A 136 13.28 -8.18 -15.33
N LEU A 137 12.62 -7.05 -15.58
CA LEU A 137 11.71 -6.39 -14.63
C LEU A 137 10.60 -7.34 -14.17
N GLN A 138 9.97 -8.05 -15.11
CA GLN A 138 8.92 -9.02 -14.80
C GLN A 138 9.42 -10.11 -13.84
N THR A 139 10.55 -10.72 -14.16
CA THR A 139 11.11 -11.83 -13.37
C THR A 139 11.44 -11.41 -11.95
N VAL A 140 12.11 -10.27 -11.77
CA VAL A 140 12.54 -9.77 -10.47
C VAL A 140 11.34 -9.34 -9.62
N VAL A 141 10.44 -8.55 -10.20
CA VAL A 141 9.26 -8.03 -9.47
C VAL A 141 8.31 -9.16 -9.08
N THR A 142 8.08 -10.14 -9.95
CA THR A 142 7.21 -11.29 -9.63
C THR A 142 7.79 -12.12 -8.49
N ARG A 143 9.11 -12.38 -8.49
CA ARG A 143 9.78 -13.09 -7.39
C ARG A 143 9.67 -12.32 -6.07
N TRP A 144 9.88 -11.01 -6.10
CA TRP A 144 9.73 -10.15 -4.92
C TRP A 144 8.29 -10.12 -4.44
N GLN A 145 7.30 -9.99 -5.34
CA GLN A 145 5.87 -10.02 -5.03
C GLN A 145 5.47 -11.28 -4.26
N GLN A 146 5.91 -12.46 -4.71
CA GLN A 146 5.60 -13.73 -4.04
C GLN A 146 6.09 -13.76 -2.59
N GLN A 147 7.30 -13.28 -2.35
CA GLN A 147 7.84 -13.21 -0.98
C GLN A 147 7.12 -12.16 -0.14
N MET A 148 6.78 -11.01 -0.70
CA MET A 148 6.02 -9.99 0.00
C MET A 148 4.62 -10.47 0.40
N THR A 149 3.95 -11.20 -0.48
CA THR A 149 2.64 -11.80 -0.18
C THR A 149 2.74 -12.77 1.00
N ALA A 150 3.75 -13.64 1.01
CA ALA A 150 3.96 -14.59 2.11
C ALA A 150 4.18 -13.87 3.45
N VAL A 151 5.06 -12.87 3.48
CA VAL A 151 5.32 -12.05 4.69
C VAL A 151 4.08 -11.29 5.12
N ALA A 152 3.33 -10.70 4.19
CA ALA A 152 2.13 -9.92 4.51
C ALA A 152 1.00 -10.81 5.08
N LEU A 153 0.79 -12.01 4.56
CA LEU A 153 -0.20 -12.97 5.09
C LEU A 153 0.20 -13.49 6.47
N GLU A 154 1.48 -13.74 6.70
CA GLU A 154 1.98 -14.11 8.04
C GLU A 154 1.81 -12.95 9.03
N LEU A 155 2.06 -11.73 8.61
CA LEU A 155 1.82 -10.53 9.43
C LEU A 155 0.34 -10.36 9.77
N LEU A 156 -0.58 -10.68 8.85
CA LEU A 156 -2.02 -10.69 9.16
C LEU A 156 -2.41 -11.75 10.19
N ARG A 157 -1.81 -12.94 10.13
CA ARG A 157 -1.99 -13.96 11.16
C ARG A 157 -1.44 -13.50 12.52
N ALA A 158 -0.31 -12.79 12.51
CA ALA A 158 0.21 -12.16 13.72
C ALA A 158 -0.77 -11.11 14.27
N PHE A 159 -1.40 -10.29 13.42
CA PHE A 159 -2.46 -9.38 13.86
C PHE A 159 -3.67 -10.12 14.42
N ALA A 160 -4.12 -11.22 13.81
CA ALA A 160 -5.20 -12.03 14.38
C ALA A 160 -4.83 -12.50 15.81
N GLY A 161 -3.60 -13.03 16.02
CA GLY A 161 -3.10 -13.40 17.34
C GLY A 161 -3.02 -12.21 18.31
N ALA A 162 -2.51 -11.08 17.86
CA ALA A 162 -2.41 -9.85 18.65
C ALA A 162 -3.79 -9.29 19.09
N LEU A 163 -4.83 -9.58 18.31
CA LEU A 163 -6.23 -9.22 18.58
C LEU A 163 -6.99 -10.30 19.37
N ASN A 164 -6.33 -11.37 19.76
CA ASN A 164 -6.94 -12.56 20.36
C ASN A 164 -8.07 -13.17 19.51
N LEU A 165 -7.94 -13.09 18.19
CA LEU A 165 -8.78 -13.78 17.22
C LEU A 165 -8.15 -15.14 16.83
N PRO A 166 -8.91 -16.08 16.26
CA PRO A 166 -8.33 -17.24 15.60
C PRO A 166 -7.27 -16.82 14.57
N LEU A 167 -6.12 -17.50 14.52
CA LEU A 167 -5.02 -17.12 13.62
C LEU A 167 -5.41 -17.06 12.14
N ASN A 168 -6.44 -17.82 11.75
CA ASN A 168 -7.00 -17.86 10.41
C ASN A 168 -8.22 -16.91 10.22
N ALA A 169 -8.45 -15.98 11.14
CA ALA A 169 -9.63 -15.11 11.10
C ALA A 169 -9.76 -14.32 9.78
N PHE A 170 -8.64 -13.95 9.18
CA PHE A 170 -8.62 -13.19 7.93
C PHE A 170 -8.48 -14.06 6.67
N ASP A 171 -8.19 -15.37 6.79
CA ASP A 171 -7.82 -16.20 5.64
C ASP A 171 -8.92 -16.24 4.56
N ASN A 172 -10.21 -16.25 4.95
CA ASN A 172 -11.33 -16.24 4.01
C ASN A 172 -11.41 -14.96 3.13
N LEU A 173 -10.77 -13.87 3.54
CA LEU A 173 -10.75 -12.62 2.77
C LEU A 173 -9.74 -12.66 1.62
N TYR A 174 -8.76 -13.56 1.71
CA TYR A 174 -7.66 -13.62 0.75
C TYR A 174 -7.78 -14.82 -0.19
N GLY A 175 -8.25 -15.97 0.31
CA GLY A 175 -8.38 -17.21 -0.46
C GLY A 175 -7.14 -17.49 -1.31
N ASP A 176 -7.37 -17.97 -2.55
CA ASP A 176 -6.30 -18.23 -3.51
C ASP A 176 -5.91 -16.96 -4.33
N TYR A 177 -6.67 -15.86 -4.20
CA TYR A 177 -6.58 -14.70 -5.09
C TYR A 177 -6.58 -13.35 -4.34
N PRO A 178 -5.62 -13.09 -3.44
CA PRO A 178 -5.52 -11.79 -2.78
C PRO A 178 -5.34 -10.68 -3.84
N ASN A 179 -5.89 -9.49 -3.57
CA ASN A 179 -5.70 -8.36 -4.45
C ASN A 179 -4.36 -7.68 -4.12
N GLU A 180 -3.32 -8.12 -4.79
CA GLU A 180 -1.97 -7.58 -4.65
C GLU A 180 -1.77 -6.41 -5.60
N HIS A 181 -1.11 -5.39 -5.12
CA HIS A 181 -0.73 -4.25 -5.92
C HIS A 181 0.67 -3.77 -5.55
N ILE A 182 1.48 -3.47 -6.56
CA ILE A 182 2.83 -2.94 -6.40
C ILE A 182 2.91 -1.60 -7.12
N LYS A 183 3.56 -0.64 -6.49
CA LYS A 183 3.97 0.60 -7.13
C LYS A 183 5.48 0.74 -7.05
N LEU A 184 6.15 0.75 -8.19
CA LEU A 184 7.50 1.29 -8.29
C LEU A 184 7.34 2.81 -8.41
N ILE A 185 8.02 3.59 -7.58
CA ILE A 185 7.78 5.04 -7.50
C ILE A 185 9.11 5.78 -7.49
N ARG A 186 9.25 6.72 -8.42
CA ARG A 186 10.36 7.66 -8.45
C ARG A 186 9.85 9.07 -8.21
N TYR A 187 10.44 9.73 -7.22
CA TYR A 187 10.23 11.14 -6.94
C TYR A 187 11.44 11.91 -7.47
N PRO A 188 11.32 12.61 -8.60
CA PRO A 188 12.41 13.44 -9.11
C PRO A 188 12.68 14.60 -8.15
N GLY A 189 13.91 15.06 -8.13
CA GLY A 189 14.26 16.26 -7.39
C GLY A 189 13.54 17.47 -7.96
N ARG A 190 12.93 18.27 -7.07
CA ARG A 190 12.17 19.45 -7.46
C ARG A 190 13.05 20.68 -7.59
N THR A 191 12.74 21.54 -8.56
CA THR A 191 13.30 22.87 -8.69
C THR A 191 12.62 23.86 -7.73
N GLU A 192 13.27 25.01 -7.50
CA GLU A 192 12.67 26.07 -6.69
C GLU A 192 11.37 26.57 -7.37
N GLY A 193 10.30 26.67 -6.58
CA GLY A 193 8.97 27.06 -7.07
C GLY A 193 8.04 25.90 -7.49
N GLU A 194 8.55 24.69 -7.64
CA GLU A 194 7.70 23.50 -7.90
C GLU A 194 7.03 22.99 -6.61
N SER A 195 5.95 22.22 -6.79
CA SER A 195 5.21 21.62 -5.69
C SER A 195 6.11 20.76 -4.81
N ARG A 196 5.94 20.86 -3.50
CA ARG A 196 6.58 19.96 -2.54
C ARG A 196 5.86 18.64 -2.38
N GLN A 197 4.67 18.49 -2.97
CA GLN A 197 3.85 17.29 -2.86
C GLN A 197 4.40 16.19 -3.76
N GLY A 198 5.16 15.26 -3.19
CA GLY A 198 5.46 13.99 -3.85
C GLY A 198 4.20 13.12 -3.91
N VAL A 199 3.54 12.96 -2.75
CA VAL A 199 2.18 12.41 -2.62
C VAL A 199 1.43 13.23 -1.59
N GLY A 200 0.19 13.62 -1.91
CA GLY A 200 -0.70 14.32 -1.00
C GLY A 200 -1.07 13.49 0.24
N ALA A 201 -1.48 14.17 1.30
CA ALA A 201 -1.91 13.51 2.52
C ALA A 201 -3.12 12.59 2.27
N HIS A 202 -2.99 11.30 2.58
CA HIS A 202 -4.01 10.28 2.34
C HIS A 202 -3.90 9.11 3.32
N LYS A 203 -4.89 8.22 3.30
CA LYS A 203 -4.86 6.88 3.89
C LYS A 203 -4.86 5.85 2.78
N ASP A 204 -4.28 4.67 3.03
CA ASP A 204 -4.34 3.55 2.10
C ASP A 204 -5.67 2.81 2.24
N SER A 205 -6.28 2.49 1.12
CA SER A 205 -7.63 1.89 1.07
C SER A 205 -7.66 0.37 1.33
N GLY A 206 -6.49 -0.29 1.42
CA GLY A 206 -6.38 -1.74 1.56
C GLY A 206 -6.34 -2.23 3.00
N PHE A 207 -5.64 -3.36 3.19
CA PHE A 207 -5.40 -3.97 4.51
C PHE A 207 -4.03 -3.59 5.06
N LEU A 208 -2.97 -3.91 4.32
CA LEU A 208 -1.59 -3.63 4.70
C LEU A 208 -0.83 -3.01 3.53
N THR A 209 0.00 -2.04 3.84
CA THR A 209 1.03 -1.54 2.93
C THR A 209 2.40 -1.83 3.53
N MET A 210 3.31 -2.33 2.70
CA MET A 210 4.70 -2.59 3.06
C MET A 210 5.59 -1.84 2.08
N LEU A 211 6.30 -0.83 2.57
CA LEU A 211 7.09 0.08 1.76
C LEU A 211 8.59 -0.19 1.93
N LEU A 212 9.27 -0.50 0.83
CA LEU A 212 10.71 -0.49 0.74
C LEU A 212 11.17 0.91 0.31
N GLN A 213 12.01 1.55 1.11
CA GLN A 213 12.59 2.86 0.81
C GLN A 213 14.06 2.72 0.37
N ASP A 214 14.52 3.63 -0.46
CA ASP A 214 15.97 3.87 -0.61
C ASP A 214 16.52 4.66 0.60
N ASP A 215 17.67 5.30 0.46
CA ASP A 215 18.31 6.08 1.51
C ASP A 215 17.79 7.53 1.62
N GLN A 216 16.86 7.95 0.74
CA GLN A 216 16.34 9.32 0.72
C GLN A 216 15.09 9.46 1.60
N PRO A 217 15.04 10.44 2.51
CA PRO A 217 13.86 10.72 3.33
C PRO A 217 12.73 11.32 2.50
N GLY A 218 11.57 11.49 3.12
CA GLY A 218 10.43 12.17 2.51
C GLY A 218 9.07 11.66 2.95
N LEU A 219 8.96 10.40 3.42
CA LEU A 219 7.71 9.88 3.98
C LEU A 219 7.46 10.51 5.37
N GLN A 220 6.27 11.06 5.54
CA GLN A 220 5.81 11.66 6.80
C GLN A 220 4.47 11.06 7.23
N VAL A 221 4.32 10.83 8.53
CA VAL A 221 3.14 10.21 9.16
C VAL A 221 2.52 11.20 10.14
N GLU A 222 1.20 11.41 10.06
CA GLU A 222 0.45 12.30 10.94
C GLU A 222 0.03 11.55 12.21
N VAL A 223 0.84 11.58 13.25
CA VAL A 223 0.59 10.85 14.51
C VAL A 223 -0.57 11.45 15.32
N THR A 224 -0.72 12.77 15.28
CA THR A 224 -1.90 13.51 15.76
C THR A 224 -2.17 14.66 14.79
N PRO A 225 -3.37 15.26 14.78
CA PRO A 225 -3.70 16.35 13.85
C PRO A 225 -2.59 17.41 13.79
N ASP A 226 -2.12 17.70 12.58
CA ASP A 226 -1.03 18.64 12.25
C ASP A 226 0.36 18.31 12.83
N ASN A 227 0.52 17.18 13.51
CA ASN A 227 1.81 16.71 14.03
C ASN A 227 2.36 15.58 13.17
N TRP A 228 3.33 15.91 12.33
CA TRP A 228 3.97 15.02 11.38
C TRP A 228 5.33 14.56 11.87
N ILE A 229 5.59 13.26 11.79
CA ILE A 229 6.91 12.67 12.04
C ILE A 229 7.47 12.07 10.76
N ASP A 230 8.79 12.11 10.59
CA ASP A 230 9.46 11.49 9.46
C ASP A 230 9.60 9.99 9.67
N ALA A 231 9.19 9.19 8.68
CA ALA A 231 9.54 7.79 8.59
C ALA A 231 10.89 7.64 7.87
N SER A 232 11.96 7.95 8.58
CA SER A 232 13.32 7.94 8.04
C SER A 232 13.70 6.56 7.49
N PRO A 233 14.44 6.45 6.37
CA PRO A 233 14.89 5.18 5.85
C PRO A 233 15.69 4.39 6.90
N LEU A 234 15.29 3.13 7.10
CA LEU A 234 16.02 2.16 7.93
C LEU A 234 16.50 1.03 7.02
N PRO A 235 17.83 0.84 6.83
CA PRO A 235 18.35 -0.14 5.89
C PRO A 235 17.83 -1.56 6.14
N GLY A 236 17.27 -2.20 5.10
CA GLY A 236 16.75 -3.56 5.17
C GLY A 236 15.43 -3.72 5.93
N ALA A 237 14.77 -2.62 6.31
CA ALA A 237 13.44 -2.65 6.92
C ALA A 237 12.36 -2.26 5.91
N PHE A 238 11.15 -2.76 6.12
CA PHE A 238 9.95 -2.17 5.53
C PHE A 238 9.32 -1.17 6.49
N VAL A 239 8.78 -0.07 5.95
CA VAL A 239 7.76 0.71 6.67
C VAL A 239 6.43 0.03 6.39
N VAL A 240 5.72 -0.35 7.45
CA VAL A 240 4.40 -1.00 7.34
C VAL A 240 3.33 -0.08 7.90
N ASN A 241 2.21 0.01 7.20
CA ASN A 241 1.03 0.72 7.70
C ASN A 241 -0.27 -0.04 7.50
N ILE A 242 -1.21 0.27 8.38
CA ILE A 242 -2.58 -0.23 8.37
C ILE A 242 -3.38 0.54 7.32
N GLY A 243 -4.17 -0.18 6.51
CA GLY A 243 -5.12 0.41 5.59
C GLY A 243 -6.53 0.52 6.15
N GLU A 244 -7.37 1.30 5.47
CA GLU A 244 -8.74 1.63 5.91
C GLU A 244 -9.64 0.38 6.06
N LEU A 245 -9.47 -0.66 5.22
CA LEU A 245 -10.27 -1.89 5.34
C LEU A 245 -9.88 -2.74 6.55
N LEU A 246 -8.62 -2.71 7.00
CA LEU A 246 -8.22 -3.37 8.24
C LEU A 246 -8.64 -2.54 9.48
N GLU A 247 -8.62 -1.21 9.39
CA GLU A 247 -9.24 -0.33 10.39
C GLU A 247 -10.73 -0.66 10.53
N LEU A 248 -11.47 -0.76 9.42
CA LEU A 248 -12.89 -1.14 9.41
C LEU A 248 -13.11 -2.53 10.02
N ALA A 249 -12.34 -3.53 9.60
CA ALA A 249 -12.45 -4.91 10.07
C ALA A 249 -12.31 -5.04 11.59
N THR A 250 -11.54 -4.14 12.21
CA THR A 250 -11.28 -4.11 13.65
C THR A 250 -12.08 -3.04 14.40
N ASN A 251 -13.11 -2.47 13.75
CA ASN A 251 -13.94 -1.40 14.29
C ASN A 251 -13.13 -0.19 14.80
N GLY A 252 -12.04 0.14 14.11
CA GLY A 252 -11.15 1.26 14.48
C GLY A 252 -10.26 0.98 15.70
N TYR A 253 -10.04 -0.28 16.07
CA TYR A 253 -9.01 -0.65 17.04
C TYR A 253 -7.61 -0.50 16.43
N LEU A 254 -7.39 -1.07 15.24
CA LEU A 254 -6.21 -0.77 14.42
C LEU A 254 -6.47 0.50 13.63
N ARG A 255 -5.46 1.34 13.50
CA ARG A 255 -5.62 2.70 12.97
C ARG A 255 -5.00 2.83 11.58
N ALA A 256 -5.80 3.22 10.59
CA ALA A 256 -5.30 3.72 9.33
C ALA A 256 -4.89 5.19 9.48
N THR A 257 -3.61 5.49 9.31
CA THR A 257 -3.04 6.81 9.63
C THR A 257 -2.74 7.58 8.36
N VAL A 258 -3.07 8.87 8.38
CA VAL A 258 -2.76 9.80 7.28
C VAL A 258 -1.26 9.94 7.13
N HIS A 259 -0.80 9.86 5.89
CA HIS A 259 0.61 10.01 5.55
C HIS A 259 0.78 10.73 4.21
N ARG A 260 1.96 11.27 3.97
CA ARG A 260 2.30 12.01 2.76
C ARG A 260 3.77 11.80 2.39
N VAL A 261 4.13 12.18 1.17
CA VAL A 261 5.54 12.23 0.77
C VAL A 261 5.89 13.64 0.32
N VAL A 262 6.96 14.17 0.88
CA VAL A 262 7.58 15.44 0.47
C VAL A 262 8.63 15.13 -0.59
N SER A 263 8.56 15.81 -1.73
CA SER A 263 9.53 15.66 -2.81
C SER A 263 10.94 16.01 -2.37
N PRO A 264 11.96 15.25 -2.80
CA PRO A 264 13.35 15.53 -2.48
C PRO A 264 13.82 16.86 -3.11
N PRO A 265 14.93 17.46 -2.61
CA PRO A 265 15.51 18.66 -3.21
C PRO A 265 16.07 18.37 -4.61
N GLN A 266 16.31 19.42 -5.42
CA GLN A 266 16.72 19.33 -6.82
C GLN A 266 17.95 18.45 -7.11
N SER A 267 18.86 18.35 -6.15
CA SER A 267 20.11 17.58 -6.29
C SER A 267 19.97 16.09 -6.02
N SER A 268 18.76 15.60 -5.68
CA SER A 268 18.51 14.22 -5.31
C SER A 268 17.23 13.70 -5.92
N GLU A 269 17.10 12.39 -6.00
CA GLU A 269 15.85 11.70 -6.31
C GLU A 269 15.59 10.66 -5.24
N ARG A 270 14.33 10.30 -5.03
CA ARG A 270 13.93 9.24 -4.10
C ARG A 270 13.26 8.12 -4.86
N LEU A 271 13.64 6.88 -4.56
CA LEU A 271 12.95 5.68 -5.02
C LEU A 271 12.25 5.00 -3.84
N SER A 272 11.04 4.57 -4.05
CA SER A 272 10.37 3.65 -3.14
C SER A 272 9.57 2.60 -3.90
N ILE A 273 9.37 1.45 -3.26
CA ILE A 273 8.59 0.35 -3.81
C ILE A 273 7.55 -0.02 -2.77
N ALA A 274 6.27 0.22 -3.10
CA ALA A 274 5.16 -0.08 -2.23
C ALA A 274 4.47 -1.38 -2.65
N PHE A 275 4.30 -2.30 -1.72
CA PHE A 275 3.47 -3.48 -1.85
C PHE A 275 2.21 -3.31 -1.02
N PHE A 276 1.06 -3.46 -1.65
CA PHE A 276 -0.24 -3.37 -1.01
C PHE A 276 -0.90 -4.75 -1.03
N LEU A 277 -1.24 -5.26 0.15
CA LEU A 277 -2.06 -6.45 0.28
C LEU A 277 -3.51 -6.05 0.50
N GLY A 278 -4.39 -6.48 -0.38
CA GLY A 278 -5.84 -6.33 -0.27
C GLY A 278 -6.54 -7.67 -0.28
N ALA A 279 -7.76 -7.72 0.27
CA ALA A 279 -8.64 -8.86 0.16
C ALA A 279 -9.06 -9.09 -1.30
N GLN A 280 -9.62 -10.26 -1.62
CA GLN A 280 -10.21 -10.56 -2.93
C GLN A 280 -11.23 -9.48 -3.30
N LEU A 281 -11.31 -9.15 -4.59
CA LEU A 281 -12.18 -8.05 -5.06
C LEU A 281 -13.67 -8.32 -4.85
N ASP A 282 -14.09 -9.57 -4.79
CA ASP A 282 -15.47 -10.00 -4.51
C ASP A 282 -15.77 -10.15 -3.02
N ALA A 283 -14.77 -9.99 -2.15
CA ALA A 283 -14.97 -10.09 -0.71
C ALA A 283 -15.77 -8.89 -0.14
N VAL A 284 -16.50 -9.19 0.94
CA VAL A 284 -17.14 -8.19 1.79
C VAL A 284 -16.48 -8.25 3.17
N VAL A 285 -15.87 -7.16 3.59
CA VAL A 285 -15.13 -7.11 4.86
C VAL A 285 -16.08 -7.16 6.05
N PRO A 286 -15.98 -8.17 6.93
CA PRO A 286 -16.75 -8.22 8.17
C PRO A 286 -16.14 -7.27 9.21
N ILE A 287 -16.93 -6.90 10.21
CA ILE A 287 -16.43 -6.30 11.45
C ILE A 287 -16.24 -7.45 12.44
N TYR A 288 -15.01 -7.70 12.85
CA TYR A 288 -14.70 -8.75 13.80
C TYR A 288 -15.06 -8.32 15.24
N GLN A 289 -15.62 -9.24 16.00
CA GLN A 289 -15.86 -9.02 17.42
C GLN A 289 -14.57 -9.21 18.19
N LEU A 290 -14.02 -8.12 18.68
CA LEU A 290 -12.84 -8.14 19.53
C LEU A 290 -13.20 -8.51 20.99
N PRO A 291 -12.29 -9.09 21.77
CA PRO A 291 -12.46 -9.25 23.20
C PRO A 291 -12.80 -7.92 23.89
N PRO A 292 -13.60 -7.94 24.99
CA PRO A 292 -14.10 -6.71 25.62
C PRO A 292 -13.02 -5.67 25.90
N GLN A 293 -11.84 -6.09 26.37
CA GLN A 293 -10.73 -5.20 26.71
C GLN A 293 -10.16 -4.45 25.49
N LEU A 294 -10.19 -5.08 24.32
CA LEU A 294 -9.77 -4.44 23.06
C LEU A 294 -10.91 -3.63 22.45
N ALA A 295 -12.13 -4.15 22.53
CA ALA A 295 -13.33 -3.47 22.01
C ALA A 295 -13.57 -2.10 22.69
N GLU A 296 -13.29 -1.98 23.99
CA GLU A 296 -13.39 -0.72 24.75
C GLU A 296 -12.38 0.35 24.24
N LEU A 297 -11.31 -0.06 23.59
CA LEU A 297 -10.28 0.82 23.02
C LEU A 297 -10.57 1.18 21.55
N ALA A 298 -11.49 0.48 20.90
CA ALA A 298 -11.87 0.73 19.51
C ALA A 298 -12.67 2.05 19.40
N GLN A 299 -12.28 2.89 18.44
CA GLN A 299 -12.87 4.22 18.26
C GLN A 299 -13.88 4.31 17.11
N GLY A 300 -14.15 3.18 16.46
CA GLY A 300 -14.86 3.14 15.18
C GLY A 300 -13.93 3.49 14.00
N PRO A 301 -14.25 3.03 12.79
CA PRO A 301 -13.49 3.40 11.61
C PRO A 301 -13.69 4.90 11.33
N SER A 302 -12.61 5.56 10.91
CA SER A 302 -12.70 6.95 10.50
C SER A 302 -13.51 7.08 9.21
N SER A 303 -14.32 8.13 9.11
CA SER A 303 -15.16 8.41 7.94
C SER A 303 -14.72 9.70 7.26
N ASP A 304 -14.48 9.64 5.95
CA ASP A 304 -14.34 10.81 5.08
C ASP A 304 -15.60 10.92 4.22
N PRO A 305 -16.47 11.95 4.43
CA PRO A 305 -17.69 12.11 3.64
C PRO A 305 -17.44 12.21 2.13
N LEU A 306 -16.24 12.69 1.71
CA LEU A 306 -15.84 12.80 0.31
C LEU A 306 -15.27 11.49 -0.24
N ASN A 307 -15.00 10.52 0.62
CA ASN A 307 -14.49 9.20 0.26
C ASN A 307 -15.06 8.13 1.19
N PRO A 308 -16.39 7.88 1.16
CA PRO A 308 -17.03 6.94 2.07
C PRO A 308 -16.41 5.55 1.93
N LEU A 309 -16.06 4.93 3.06
CA LEU A 309 -15.48 3.60 3.11
C LEU A 309 -16.55 2.54 2.82
N LEU A 310 -16.29 1.65 1.85
CA LEU A 310 -17.17 0.56 1.48
C LEU A 310 -16.61 -0.77 1.97
N ARG A 311 -17.50 -1.64 2.45
CA ARG A 311 -17.14 -3.00 2.88
C ARG A 311 -16.87 -3.94 1.71
N GLU A 312 -17.51 -3.68 0.58
CA GLU A 312 -17.33 -4.39 -0.68
C GLU A 312 -16.00 -3.99 -1.30
N VAL A 313 -15.03 -4.89 -1.24
CA VAL A 313 -13.63 -4.63 -1.58
C VAL A 313 -13.48 -4.07 -3.00
N GLY A 314 -14.09 -4.72 -3.99
CA GLY A 314 -13.98 -4.30 -5.39
C GLY A 314 -14.49 -2.88 -5.63
N TRP A 315 -15.63 -2.52 -5.04
CA TRP A 315 -16.18 -1.17 -5.14
C TRP A 315 -15.33 -0.14 -4.38
N ASN A 316 -14.79 -0.54 -3.21
CA ASN A 316 -13.93 0.34 -2.44
C ASN A 316 -12.65 0.71 -3.20
N TYR A 317 -12.03 -0.26 -3.90
CA TYR A 317 -10.87 0.00 -4.74
C TYR A 317 -11.23 0.77 -6.00
N LEU A 318 -12.30 0.37 -6.71
CA LEU A 318 -12.67 0.99 -7.98
C LEU A 318 -12.95 2.49 -7.83
N LYS A 319 -13.72 2.91 -6.81
CA LYS A 319 -14.00 4.35 -6.58
C LYS A 319 -12.73 5.19 -6.41
N GLY A 320 -11.72 4.62 -5.73
CA GLY A 320 -10.41 5.26 -5.56
C GLY A 320 -9.65 5.37 -6.87
N ARG A 321 -9.61 4.28 -7.65
CA ARG A 321 -8.92 4.22 -8.94
C ARG A 321 -9.52 5.18 -9.96
N LEU A 322 -10.84 5.23 -10.07
CA LEU A 322 -11.53 6.14 -11.00
C LEU A 322 -11.21 7.61 -10.71
N ARG A 323 -11.14 7.97 -9.42
CA ARG A 323 -10.81 9.33 -8.99
C ARG A 323 -9.34 9.69 -9.23
N SER A 324 -8.42 8.75 -8.97
CA SER A 324 -6.98 9.00 -9.07
C SER A 324 -6.46 8.94 -10.51
N HIS A 325 -7.16 8.24 -11.40
CA HIS A 325 -6.74 8.00 -12.79
C HIS A 325 -7.84 8.34 -13.79
N PRO A 326 -8.13 9.65 -13.98
CA PRO A 326 -9.24 10.10 -14.81
C PRO A 326 -9.12 9.70 -16.30
N GLU A 327 -7.91 9.55 -16.83
CA GLU A 327 -7.69 9.10 -18.22
C GLU A 327 -8.17 7.67 -18.44
N VAL A 328 -7.86 6.75 -17.51
CA VAL A 328 -8.34 5.36 -17.52
C VAL A 328 -9.85 5.33 -17.33
N ALA A 329 -10.36 6.14 -16.38
CA ALA A 329 -11.78 6.24 -16.10
C ALA A 329 -12.56 6.66 -17.36
N GLN A 330 -12.15 7.74 -18.04
CA GLN A 330 -12.79 8.23 -19.27
C GLN A 330 -12.77 7.21 -20.40
N ARG A 331 -11.67 6.49 -20.55
CA ARG A 331 -11.48 5.55 -21.66
C ARG A 331 -12.20 4.22 -21.48
N PHE A 332 -12.19 3.66 -20.27
CA PHE A 332 -12.61 2.29 -20.03
C PHE A 332 -13.81 2.14 -19.08
N TYR A 333 -14.21 3.22 -18.39
CA TYR A 333 -15.31 3.23 -17.43
C TYR A 333 -16.27 4.43 -17.68
N PRO A 334 -16.73 4.63 -18.94
CA PRO A 334 -17.54 5.79 -19.29
C PRO A 334 -18.85 5.88 -18.50
N GLU A 335 -19.38 4.75 -18.03
CA GLU A 335 -20.59 4.66 -17.20
C GLU A 335 -20.43 5.28 -15.81
N HIS A 336 -19.20 5.54 -15.35
CA HIS A 336 -18.89 6.18 -14.08
C HIS A 336 -18.42 7.63 -14.22
N ASN A 337 -18.38 8.17 -15.43
CA ASN A 337 -18.07 9.57 -15.69
C ASN A 337 -19.31 10.44 -15.39
N THR A 338 -19.71 10.50 -14.12
CA THR A 338 -20.65 11.55 -13.68
C THR A 338 -19.84 12.79 -13.32
N HIS A 339 -20.12 13.85 -14.01
CA HIS A 339 -19.55 15.20 -13.93
C HIS A 339 -19.47 15.77 -12.52
#